data_e3dc5a0c6e390cdf01de03a706b31395
#
_entry.id   e3dc5a0c6e390cdf01de03a706b31395
#
_cell.length_a   1.000
_cell.length_b   1.000
_cell.length_c   1.000
_cell.angle_alpha   90.00
_cell.angle_beta   90.00
_cell.angle_gamma   90.00
#
_symmetry.space_group_name_H-M   'P 1'
#
loop_
_entity.id
_entity.type
_entity.pdbx_description
1 polymer ?
#
loop_
_entity_poly.entity_id
_entity_poly.type
_entity_poly.pdbx_seq_one_letter_code
_entity_poly.pdbx_strand_id
1 'polypeptide(L)'
;RVIKDEPPRVRMKLPGVGEMVTPEAILPIEVEFADTYGLAGAELVFQVSREDAREGSIPLTTFRPYLTTFSASLTWSVFSEAVTPGDRLTLFARATDFDDVSGPNTAESPPISARVVTRDELLAELARLEQEFRMDFERLIDAQEQLRSRLLTLIGLSTAEGGSEDFAATIATLERRQRSIAGSVNVVRQQVEQVLTEHRINQLASQTVEERLGQGIAEPLGRLTTRDLPEAADAIRRWSHDPDGEAGTTVDPQQVALLSQMRAILANMLQWEGYQEAVNMLRDILRLQNEL
;
A
#
# COMPACT_ATOMS: atom_id res chain seq x y z
N ARG A 1 -12.84 -46.52 13.86
CA ARG A 1 -12.69 -45.92 12.56
C ARG A 1 -11.46 -44.99 12.67
N VAL A 2 -10.38 -45.38 12.05
CA VAL A 2 -9.19 -44.50 11.96
C VAL A 2 -9.55 -43.35 11.01
N ILE A 3 -9.47 -42.11 11.48
CA ILE A 3 -9.64 -40.93 10.66
C ILE A 3 -8.24 -40.63 10.12
N LYS A 4 -8.11 -40.48 8.80
CA LYS A 4 -6.83 -40.08 8.18
C LYS A 4 -6.50 -38.66 8.63
N ASP A 5 -5.27 -38.43 9.07
CA ASP A 5 -4.81 -37.13 9.44
C ASP A 5 -4.67 -36.20 8.21
N GLU A 6 -4.94 -34.91 8.41
CA GLU A 6 -4.79 -33.88 7.39
C GLU A 6 -3.43 -33.17 7.57
N PRO A 7 -2.75 -32.81 6.47
CA PRO A 7 -1.50 -32.08 6.55
C PRO A 7 -1.67 -30.72 7.29
N PRO A 8 -0.60 -30.21 7.90
CA PRO A 8 -0.59 -28.88 8.52
C PRO A 8 -1.07 -27.79 7.57
N ARG A 9 -1.71 -26.75 8.12
CA ARG A 9 -2.05 -25.51 7.38
C ARG A 9 -0.95 -24.50 7.59
N VAL A 10 -0.38 -24.01 6.48
CA VAL A 10 0.75 -23.09 6.50
C VAL A 10 0.40 -21.82 5.73
N ARG A 11 0.62 -20.66 6.34
CA ARG A 11 0.45 -19.35 5.72
C ARG A 11 1.69 -18.51 5.96
N MET A 12 2.08 -17.76 4.94
CA MET A 12 3.14 -16.78 5.01
C MET A 12 2.74 -15.50 4.28
N LYS A 13 3.20 -14.37 4.82
CA LYS A 13 3.07 -13.06 4.18
C LYS A 13 4.39 -12.30 4.32
N LEU A 14 4.65 -11.43 3.36
CA LEU A 14 5.73 -10.44 3.39
C LEU A 14 5.08 -9.04 3.31
N PRO A 15 4.64 -8.48 4.45
CA PRO A 15 3.91 -7.22 4.46
C PRO A 15 4.73 -6.07 3.85
N GLY A 16 4.18 -5.39 2.84
CA GLY A 16 4.80 -4.23 2.21
C GLY A 16 6.01 -4.53 1.33
N VAL A 17 6.34 -5.79 1.09
CA VAL A 17 7.40 -6.19 0.15
C VAL A 17 6.81 -6.21 -1.26
N GLY A 18 7.43 -5.46 -2.18
CA GLY A 18 7.08 -5.45 -3.60
C GLY A 18 7.74 -6.60 -4.39
N GLU A 19 7.68 -6.50 -5.70
CA GLU A 19 8.27 -7.49 -6.62
C GLU A 19 9.79 -7.39 -6.72
N MET A 20 10.38 -6.29 -6.24
CA MET A 20 11.81 -6.00 -6.29
C MET A 20 12.35 -5.73 -4.89
N VAL A 21 13.56 -6.23 -4.63
CA VAL A 21 14.28 -5.97 -3.38
C VAL A 21 15.74 -5.67 -3.66
N THR A 22 16.38 -4.89 -2.79
CA THR A 22 17.84 -4.70 -2.84
C THR A 22 18.57 -5.78 -2.06
N PRO A 23 19.87 -6.00 -2.30
CA PRO A 23 20.69 -6.89 -1.46
C PRO A 23 20.70 -6.49 0.03
N GLU A 24 20.48 -5.21 0.34
CA GLU A 24 20.46 -4.68 1.71
C GLU A 24 19.08 -4.74 2.37
N ALA A 25 18.07 -5.29 1.69
CA ALA A 25 16.70 -5.33 2.18
C ALA A 25 16.58 -6.08 3.51
N ILE A 26 15.69 -5.58 4.37
CA ILE A 26 15.25 -6.24 5.60
C ILE A 26 13.77 -6.55 5.44
N LEU A 27 13.46 -7.83 5.19
CA LEU A 27 12.10 -8.27 4.89
C LEU A 27 11.31 -8.56 6.17
N PRO A 28 10.14 -7.94 6.36
CA PRO A 28 9.19 -8.36 7.38
C PRO A 28 8.51 -9.65 6.93
N ILE A 29 8.47 -10.65 7.81
CA ILE A 29 7.88 -11.97 7.53
C ILE A 29 6.86 -12.26 8.62
N GLU A 30 5.64 -12.61 8.21
CA GLU A 30 4.59 -13.11 9.08
C GLU A 30 4.25 -14.53 8.68
N VAL A 31 4.21 -15.44 9.66
CA VAL A 31 3.87 -16.85 9.45
C VAL A 31 2.82 -17.31 10.43
N GLU A 32 1.96 -18.18 9.93
CA GLU A 32 0.94 -18.87 10.71
C GLU A 32 0.95 -20.36 10.35
N PHE A 33 1.05 -21.21 11.36
CA PHE A 33 1.00 -22.66 11.25
C PHE A 33 -0.12 -23.20 12.13
N ALA A 34 -0.86 -24.17 11.65
CA ALA A 34 -1.90 -24.84 12.42
C ALA A 34 -1.99 -26.31 12.03
N ASP A 35 -2.12 -27.19 13.04
CA ASP A 35 -2.32 -28.61 12.90
C ASP A 35 -3.25 -29.14 13.99
N THR A 36 -3.99 -30.22 13.70
CA THR A 36 -4.96 -30.78 14.64
C THR A 36 -4.29 -31.53 15.80
N TYR A 37 -3.21 -32.24 15.53
CA TYR A 37 -2.55 -33.12 16.52
C TYR A 37 -1.21 -32.55 16.99
N GLY A 38 -0.74 -31.49 16.38
CA GLY A 38 0.46 -30.75 16.78
C GLY A 38 1.59 -30.77 15.76
N LEU A 39 2.33 -29.71 15.75
CA LEU A 39 3.45 -29.49 14.85
C LEU A 39 4.72 -30.13 15.40
N ALA A 40 5.38 -30.99 14.61
CA ALA A 40 6.68 -31.55 14.91
C ALA A 40 7.80 -30.59 14.52
N GLY A 41 7.64 -29.87 13.40
CA GLY A 41 8.59 -28.90 12.88
C GLY A 41 7.90 -27.74 12.18
N ALA A 42 8.55 -26.58 12.25
CA ALA A 42 8.17 -25.40 11.48
C ALA A 42 9.44 -24.63 11.09
N GLU A 43 9.58 -24.30 9.83
CA GLU A 43 10.72 -23.59 9.30
C GLU A 43 10.32 -22.58 8.21
N LEU A 44 11.16 -21.58 8.01
CA LEU A 44 11.14 -20.72 6.85
C LEU A 44 12.25 -21.14 5.91
N VAL A 45 11.92 -21.26 4.64
CA VAL A 45 12.88 -21.66 3.60
C VAL A 45 13.03 -20.50 2.63
N PHE A 46 14.27 -20.22 2.26
CA PHE A 46 14.57 -19.31 1.17
C PHE A 46 15.33 -20.07 0.06
N GLN A 47 15.08 -19.67 -1.17
CA GLN A 47 15.77 -20.16 -2.36
C GLN A 47 16.30 -18.96 -3.16
N VAL A 48 17.54 -19.02 -3.57
CA VAL A 48 18.16 -18.05 -4.48
C VAL A 48 18.41 -18.76 -5.80
N SER A 49 17.74 -18.31 -6.87
CA SER A 49 17.92 -18.84 -8.22
C SER A 49 19.13 -18.17 -8.87
N ARG A 50 20.18 -18.95 -9.04
CA ARG A 50 21.40 -18.67 -9.80
C ARG A 50 21.72 -19.87 -10.70
N GLU A 51 22.87 -19.82 -11.41
CA GLU A 51 23.45 -21.01 -12.05
C GLU A 51 23.62 -22.16 -11.04
N ASP A 52 23.98 -21.83 -9.78
CA ASP A 52 23.98 -22.76 -8.64
C ASP A 52 22.82 -22.39 -7.73
N ALA A 53 21.65 -23.04 -7.89
CA ALA A 53 20.50 -22.84 -7.03
C ALA A 53 20.87 -23.13 -5.55
N ARG A 54 20.66 -22.14 -4.68
CA ARG A 54 20.96 -22.23 -3.26
C ARG A 54 19.67 -22.21 -2.45
N GLU A 55 19.52 -23.17 -1.55
CA GLU A 55 18.44 -23.23 -0.57
C GLU A 55 19.02 -23.12 0.84
N GLY A 56 18.32 -22.43 1.71
CA GLY A 56 18.66 -22.32 3.12
C GLY A 56 17.41 -22.17 3.98
N SER A 57 17.58 -22.24 5.29
CA SER A 57 16.48 -22.06 6.23
C SER A 57 16.73 -20.88 7.17
N ILE A 58 15.64 -20.21 7.53
CA ILE A 58 15.60 -19.10 8.50
C ILE A 58 15.03 -19.69 9.81
N PRO A 59 15.78 -19.68 10.92
CA PRO A 59 15.33 -20.32 12.15
C PRO A 59 14.16 -19.59 12.81
N LEU A 60 13.13 -20.33 13.18
CA LEU A 60 12.02 -19.87 14.00
C LEU A 60 12.34 -20.12 15.49
N THR A 61 13.12 -19.24 16.11
CA THR A 61 13.71 -19.44 17.44
C THR A 61 12.67 -19.58 18.57
N THR A 62 11.45 -19.07 18.36
CA THR A 62 10.34 -19.13 19.31
C THR A 62 9.46 -20.37 19.14
N PHE A 63 9.63 -21.11 18.05
CA PHE A 63 8.88 -22.36 17.81
C PHE A 63 9.20 -23.41 18.89
N ARG A 64 8.16 -24.16 19.29
CA ARG A 64 8.28 -25.32 20.19
C ARG A 64 7.43 -26.45 19.61
N PRO A 65 7.94 -27.71 19.61
CA PRO A 65 7.16 -28.87 19.18
C PRO A 65 5.88 -29.05 20.01
N TYR A 66 4.93 -29.81 19.46
CA TYR A 66 3.61 -30.11 20.02
C TYR A 66 2.60 -28.97 20.11
N LEU A 67 2.91 -27.79 19.57
CA LEU A 67 1.93 -26.73 19.42
C LEU A 67 0.94 -27.09 18.31
N THR A 68 -0.37 -26.92 18.56
CA THR A 68 -1.40 -27.04 17.54
C THR A 68 -1.54 -25.78 16.68
N THR A 69 -1.05 -24.65 17.19
CA THR A 69 -0.99 -23.39 16.46
C THR A 69 0.30 -22.65 16.82
N PHE A 70 0.93 -22.05 15.83
CA PHE A 70 2.09 -21.19 16.02
C PHE A 70 2.04 -20.02 15.05
N SER A 71 2.24 -18.80 15.54
CA SER A 71 2.36 -17.60 14.72
C SER A 71 3.59 -16.83 15.14
N ALA A 72 4.28 -16.27 14.17
CA ALA A 72 5.45 -15.42 14.43
C ALA A 72 5.51 -14.27 13.41
N SER A 73 6.02 -13.13 13.91
CA SER A 73 6.45 -12.01 13.07
C SER A 73 7.93 -11.78 13.33
N LEU A 74 8.71 -11.74 12.27
CA LEU A 74 10.15 -11.55 12.35
C LEU A 74 10.64 -10.67 11.20
N THR A 75 11.88 -10.20 11.31
CA THR A 75 12.59 -9.53 10.22
C THR A 75 13.77 -10.38 9.79
N TRP A 76 14.00 -10.44 8.49
CA TRP A 76 15.12 -11.16 7.92
C TRP A 76 15.93 -10.29 6.97
N SER A 77 17.24 -10.24 7.16
CA SER A 77 18.17 -9.49 6.31
C SER A 77 18.61 -10.32 5.10
N VAL A 78 18.30 -9.83 3.92
CA VAL A 78 18.71 -10.46 2.65
C VAL A 78 20.24 -10.45 2.49
N PHE A 79 20.91 -9.44 3.04
CA PHE A 79 22.37 -9.27 2.97
C PHE A 79 23.16 -10.48 3.52
N SER A 80 22.60 -11.19 4.51
CA SER A 80 23.26 -12.38 5.09
C SER A 80 23.45 -13.52 4.08
N GLU A 81 22.70 -13.51 2.99
CA GLU A 81 22.68 -14.59 1.99
C GLU A 81 23.55 -14.32 0.76
N ALA A 82 24.31 -13.24 0.75
CA ALA A 82 25.22 -12.86 -0.33
C ALA A 82 24.54 -12.87 -1.73
N VAL A 83 23.30 -12.37 -1.78
CA VAL A 83 22.54 -12.21 -3.05
C VAL A 83 23.11 -11.04 -3.85
N THR A 84 22.95 -11.10 -5.17
CA THR A 84 23.41 -10.05 -6.08
C THR A 84 22.27 -9.61 -7.02
N PRO A 85 22.32 -8.39 -7.55
CA PRO A 85 21.38 -7.97 -8.57
C PRO A 85 21.32 -8.96 -9.74
N GLY A 86 20.11 -9.30 -10.18
CA GLY A 86 19.81 -10.33 -11.15
C GLY A 86 19.32 -11.66 -10.56
N ASP A 87 19.58 -11.91 -9.27
CA ASP A 87 19.07 -13.09 -8.60
C ASP A 87 17.54 -13.01 -8.41
N ARG A 88 16.89 -14.17 -8.26
CA ARG A 88 15.51 -14.29 -7.79
C ARG A 88 15.52 -14.92 -6.41
N LEU A 89 14.96 -14.23 -5.46
CA LEU A 89 14.74 -14.69 -4.10
C LEU A 89 13.32 -15.24 -3.99
N THR A 90 13.18 -16.47 -3.50
CA THR A 90 11.87 -17.10 -3.22
C THR A 90 11.85 -17.55 -1.77
N LEU A 91 10.76 -17.21 -1.05
CA LEU A 91 10.53 -17.60 0.33
C LEU A 91 9.24 -18.40 0.44
N PHE A 92 9.23 -19.39 1.31
CA PHE A 92 8.05 -20.12 1.73
C PHE A 92 8.22 -20.66 3.14
N ALA A 93 7.10 -20.95 3.80
CA ALA A 93 7.09 -21.58 5.11
C ALA A 93 6.75 -23.06 4.94
N ARG A 94 7.38 -23.93 5.74
CA ARG A 94 7.18 -25.38 5.74
C ARG A 94 6.88 -25.85 7.16
N ALA A 95 5.90 -26.76 7.30
CA ALA A 95 5.58 -27.42 8.57
C ALA A 95 5.48 -28.93 8.40
N THR A 96 5.80 -29.63 9.47
CA THR A 96 5.67 -31.09 9.59
C THR A 96 4.88 -31.39 10.87
N ASP A 97 3.95 -32.34 10.82
CA ASP A 97 3.14 -32.81 11.96
C ASP A 97 3.78 -34.02 12.68
N PHE A 98 3.06 -34.51 13.69
CA PHE A 98 3.42 -35.70 14.49
C PHE A 98 2.65 -36.95 14.08
N ASP A 99 2.15 -37.09 12.84
CA ASP A 99 1.49 -38.31 12.42
C ASP A 99 2.45 -39.51 12.51
N ASP A 100 2.22 -40.39 13.52
CA ASP A 100 2.99 -41.60 13.77
C ASP A 100 2.32 -42.87 13.17
N VAL A 101 1.16 -42.74 12.54
CA VAL A 101 0.37 -43.85 11.98
C VAL A 101 0.64 -44.04 10.49
N SER A 102 0.56 -42.98 9.70
CA SER A 102 0.80 -42.99 8.25
C SER A 102 2.13 -42.35 7.84
N GLY A 103 2.86 -41.82 8.81
CA GLY A 103 4.09 -41.04 8.65
C GLY A 103 3.82 -39.55 8.64
N PRO A 104 4.81 -38.71 9.03
CA PRO A 104 4.61 -37.28 9.17
C PRO A 104 4.20 -36.64 7.85
N ASN A 105 3.12 -35.83 7.90
CA ASN A 105 2.70 -35.02 6.77
C ASN A 105 3.49 -33.72 6.76
N THR A 106 3.88 -33.26 5.58
CA THR A 106 4.56 -31.97 5.37
C THR A 106 3.70 -31.10 4.48
N ALA A 107 3.59 -29.83 4.83
CA ALA A 107 2.90 -28.82 4.03
C ALA A 107 3.73 -27.56 3.89
N GLU A 108 3.55 -26.88 2.78
CA GLU A 108 4.23 -25.63 2.45
C GLU A 108 3.22 -24.52 2.16
N SER A 109 3.60 -23.27 2.48
CA SER A 109 2.84 -22.12 2.04
C SER A 109 3.03 -21.88 0.54
N PRO A 110 2.14 -21.14 -0.13
CA PRO A 110 2.45 -20.60 -1.46
C PRO A 110 3.77 -19.83 -1.41
N PRO A 111 4.69 -20.04 -2.39
CA PRO A 111 5.96 -19.32 -2.44
C PRO A 111 5.74 -17.85 -2.82
N ILE A 112 6.51 -16.94 -2.22
CA ILE A 112 6.56 -15.53 -2.56
C ILE A 112 7.94 -15.25 -3.14
N SER A 113 7.99 -14.64 -4.33
CA SER A 113 9.25 -14.38 -5.04
C SER A 113 9.44 -12.88 -5.26
N ALA A 114 10.68 -12.42 -5.11
CA ALA A 114 11.11 -11.08 -5.45
C ALA A 114 12.38 -11.13 -6.31
N ARG A 115 12.53 -10.19 -7.23
CA ARG A 115 13.76 -10.00 -8.03
C ARG A 115 14.73 -9.13 -7.24
N VAL A 116 15.96 -9.59 -7.10
CA VAL A 116 17.02 -8.76 -6.51
C VAL A 116 17.54 -7.80 -7.58
N VAL A 117 17.53 -6.51 -7.26
CA VAL A 117 17.87 -5.42 -8.18
C VAL A 117 18.89 -4.49 -7.57
N THR A 118 19.51 -3.65 -8.39
CA THR A 118 20.35 -2.56 -7.89
C THR A 118 19.51 -1.50 -7.20
N ARG A 119 20.15 -0.72 -6.34
CA ARG A 119 19.52 0.44 -5.69
C ARG A 119 18.93 1.42 -6.72
N ASP A 120 19.67 1.67 -7.81
CA ASP A 120 19.23 2.64 -8.83
C ASP A 120 18.02 2.12 -9.64
N GLU A 121 17.97 0.81 -9.94
CA GLU A 121 16.81 0.19 -10.59
C GLU A 121 15.56 0.28 -9.71
N LEU A 122 15.68 0.00 -8.40
CA LEU A 122 14.56 0.12 -7.50
C LEU A 122 14.09 1.57 -7.35
N LEU A 123 15.02 2.53 -7.19
CA LEU A 123 14.67 3.94 -7.12
C LEU A 123 13.95 4.44 -8.38
N ALA A 124 14.35 3.96 -9.56
CA ALA A 124 13.68 4.27 -10.82
C ALA A 124 12.23 3.73 -10.85
N GLU A 125 12.03 2.50 -10.36
CA GLU A 125 10.70 1.91 -10.27
C GLU A 125 9.81 2.64 -9.25
N LEU A 126 10.33 2.97 -8.06
CA LEU A 126 9.59 3.74 -7.06
C LEU A 126 9.22 5.13 -7.58
N ALA A 127 10.11 5.80 -8.31
CA ALA A 127 9.82 7.08 -8.97
C ALA A 127 8.71 6.95 -10.03
N ARG A 128 8.68 5.85 -10.79
CA ARG A 128 7.61 5.56 -11.75
C ARG A 128 6.25 5.40 -11.03
N LEU A 129 6.22 4.65 -9.93
CA LEU A 129 5.01 4.49 -9.12
C LEU A 129 4.55 5.83 -8.51
N GLU A 130 5.49 6.67 -8.06
CA GLU A 130 5.20 8.02 -7.57
C GLU A 130 4.53 8.88 -8.66
N GLN A 131 5.00 8.81 -9.88
CA GLN A 131 4.39 9.51 -11.01
C GLN A 131 2.97 8.99 -11.31
N GLU A 132 2.75 7.68 -11.24
CA GLU A 132 1.44 7.08 -11.48
C GLU A 132 0.40 7.54 -10.46
N PHE A 133 0.69 7.43 -9.15
CA PHE A 133 -0.28 7.86 -8.15
C PHE A 133 -0.49 9.39 -8.13
N ARG A 134 0.51 10.19 -8.53
CA ARG A 134 0.34 11.63 -8.73
C ARG A 134 -0.66 11.91 -9.85
N MET A 135 -0.51 11.28 -11.01
CA MET A 135 -1.44 11.43 -12.12
C MET A 135 -2.88 11.00 -11.76
N ASP A 136 -3.01 9.93 -11.00
CA ASP A 136 -4.30 9.48 -10.50
C ASP A 136 -4.91 10.51 -9.54
N PHE A 137 -4.10 11.10 -8.66
CA PHE A 137 -4.55 12.13 -7.74
C PHE A 137 -4.96 13.44 -8.45
N GLU A 138 -4.26 13.85 -9.52
CA GLU A 138 -4.67 14.97 -10.40
C GLU A 138 -6.08 14.74 -10.97
N ARG A 139 -6.36 13.54 -11.51
CA ARG A 139 -7.69 13.19 -12.03
C ARG A 139 -8.76 13.24 -10.94
N LEU A 140 -8.41 12.92 -9.69
CA LEU A 140 -9.35 13.01 -8.56
C LEU A 140 -9.63 14.46 -8.18
N ILE A 141 -8.68 15.37 -8.29
CA ILE A 141 -8.90 16.82 -8.13
C ILE A 141 -9.86 17.32 -9.20
N ASP A 142 -9.65 16.97 -10.47
CA ASP A 142 -10.56 17.33 -11.55
C ASP A 142 -11.98 16.79 -11.31
N ALA A 143 -12.10 15.55 -10.84
CA ALA A 143 -13.39 14.95 -10.50
C ALA A 143 -14.09 15.68 -9.35
N GLN A 144 -13.34 16.14 -8.35
CA GLN A 144 -13.82 16.92 -7.22
C GLN A 144 -14.29 18.33 -7.66
N GLU A 145 -13.54 18.97 -8.58
CA GLU A 145 -13.94 20.26 -9.16
C GLU A 145 -15.25 20.15 -9.95
N GLN A 146 -15.40 19.11 -10.75
CA GLN A 146 -16.64 18.84 -11.50
C GLN A 146 -17.81 18.58 -10.54
N LEU A 147 -17.58 17.84 -9.46
CA LEU A 147 -18.61 17.61 -8.44
C LEU A 147 -19.04 18.95 -7.80
N ARG A 148 -18.08 19.79 -7.38
CA ARG A 148 -18.36 21.11 -6.82
C ARG A 148 -19.14 21.98 -7.80
N SER A 149 -18.75 22.01 -9.08
CA SER A 149 -19.46 22.78 -10.11
C SER A 149 -20.95 22.38 -10.21
N ARG A 150 -21.24 21.09 -10.16
CA ARG A 150 -22.63 20.58 -10.17
C ARG A 150 -23.38 20.93 -8.89
N LEU A 151 -22.73 20.87 -7.74
CA LEU A 151 -23.33 21.31 -6.46
C LEU A 151 -23.69 22.79 -6.50
N LEU A 152 -22.81 23.65 -7.02
CA LEU A 152 -23.09 25.09 -7.18
C LEU A 152 -24.30 25.36 -8.08
N THR A 153 -24.42 24.62 -9.19
CA THR A 153 -25.59 24.72 -10.07
C THR A 153 -26.88 24.38 -9.31
N LEU A 154 -26.87 23.31 -8.51
CA LEU A 154 -28.03 22.92 -7.71
C LEU A 154 -28.37 23.92 -6.58
N ILE A 155 -27.35 24.47 -5.91
CA ILE A 155 -27.53 25.51 -4.89
C ILE A 155 -28.23 26.72 -5.51
N GLY A 156 -27.87 27.13 -6.73
CA GLY A 156 -28.53 28.22 -7.44
C GLY A 156 -29.97 27.90 -7.86
N LEU A 157 -30.35 26.64 -8.03
CA LEU A 157 -31.70 26.20 -8.39
C LEU A 157 -32.60 25.93 -7.16
N SER A 158 -32.02 25.64 -5.99
CA SER A 158 -32.75 25.22 -4.79
C SER A 158 -33.78 26.24 -4.32
N THR A 159 -33.55 27.54 -4.59
CA THR A 159 -34.48 28.61 -4.28
C THR A 159 -35.74 28.62 -5.16
N ALA A 160 -35.72 27.94 -6.33
CA ALA A 160 -36.83 27.92 -7.29
C ALA A 160 -37.55 26.55 -7.33
N GLU A 161 -36.86 25.46 -7.05
CA GLU A 161 -37.34 24.07 -7.25
C GLU A 161 -37.13 23.20 -5.99
N GLY A 162 -36.81 23.79 -4.85
CA GLY A 162 -36.56 23.09 -3.59
C GLY A 162 -37.69 22.12 -3.23
N GLY A 163 -37.39 20.87 -3.03
CA GLY A 163 -38.35 19.84 -2.64
C GLY A 163 -38.90 18.96 -3.76
N SER A 164 -38.46 19.12 -5.00
CA SER A 164 -38.81 18.14 -6.07
C SER A 164 -38.08 16.81 -5.86
N GLU A 165 -38.77 15.70 -6.20
CA GLU A 165 -38.22 14.35 -6.10
C GLU A 165 -36.94 14.17 -6.97
N ASP A 166 -36.91 14.83 -8.12
CA ASP A 166 -35.75 14.89 -9.02
C ASP A 166 -34.52 15.60 -8.41
N PHE A 167 -34.78 16.66 -7.62
CA PHE A 167 -33.72 17.40 -6.91
C PHE A 167 -33.03 16.51 -5.87
N ALA A 168 -33.83 15.85 -5.02
CA ALA A 168 -33.32 14.95 -3.99
C ALA A 168 -32.53 13.78 -4.60
N ALA A 169 -33.01 13.19 -5.71
CA ALA A 169 -32.34 12.12 -6.44
C ALA A 169 -30.99 12.56 -7.03
N THR A 170 -30.93 13.80 -7.53
CA THR A 170 -29.70 14.38 -8.08
C THR A 170 -28.66 14.60 -6.99
N ILE A 171 -29.04 15.16 -5.84
CA ILE A 171 -28.14 15.33 -4.66
C ILE A 171 -27.64 13.98 -4.17
N ALA A 172 -28.51 12.98 -4.05
CA ALA A 172 -28.10 11.62 -3.65
C ALA A 172 -27.10 10.99 -4.64
N THR A 173 -27.16 11.37 -5.92
CA THR A 173 -26.18 10.93 -6.92
C THR A 173 -24.83 11.62 -6.72
N LEU A 174 -24.82 12.92 -6.40
CA LEU A 174 -23.59 13.66 -6.09
C LEU A 174 -22.96 13.19 -4.77
N GLU A 175 -23.77 12.85 -3.77
CA GLU A 175 -23.27 12.26 -2.51
C GLU A 175 -22.56 10.91 -2.79
N ARG A 176 -23.15 10.02 -3.60
CA ARG A 176 -22.50 8.76 -4.00
C ARG A 176 -21.19 9.02 -4.76
N ARG A 177 -21.15 10.04 -5.62
CA ARG A 177 -19.92 10.40 -6.33
C ARG A 177 -18.85 10.93 -5.37
N GLN A 178 -19.22 11.72 -4.36
CA GLN A 178 -18.28 12.16 -3.31
C GLN A 178 -17.68 10.97 -2.56
N ARG A 179 -18.48 9.96 -2.21
CA ARG A 179 -17.99 8.73 -1.58
C ARG A 179 -17.08 7.91 -2.52
N SER A 180 -17.40 7.88 -3.81
CA SER A 180 -16.54 7.22 -4.81
C SER A 180 -15.17 7.90 -4.90
N ILE A 181 -15.13 9.25 -4.92
CA ILE A 181 -13.87 10.00 -4.88
C ILE A 181 -13.10 9.69 -3.61
N ALA A 182 -13.76 9.64 -2.44
CA ALA A 182 -13.12 9.27 -1.18
C ALA A 182 -12.47 7.88 -1.23
N GLY A 183 -13.16 6.89 -1.81
CA GLY A 183 -12.61 5.55 -2.04
C GLY A 183 -11.35 5.58 -2.93
N SER A 184 -11.39 6.34 -4.02
CA SER A 184 -10.24 6.46 -4.93
C SER A 184 -9.06 7.20 -4.30
N VAL A 185 -9.31 8.26 -3.51
CA VAL A 185 -8.24 8.93 -2.73
C VAL A 185 -7.60 7.97 -1.72
N ASN A 186 -8.40 7.07 -1.10
CA ASN A 186 -7.86 6.05 -0.21
C ASN A 186 -6.96 5.05 -0.95
N VAL A 187 -7.24 4.72 -2.22
CA VAL A 187 -6.33 3.88 -3.03
C VAL A 187 -4.99 4.60 -3.25
N VAL A 188 -5.02 5.89 -3.62
CA VAL A 188 -3.79 6.69 -3.75
C VAL A 188 -3.02 6.73 -2.43
N ARG A 189 -3.69 6.91 -1.29
CA ARG A 189 -3.04 6.86 0.03
C ARG A 189 -2.31 5.54 0.26
N GLN A 190 -2.96 4.40 -0.06
CA GLN A 190 -2.35 3.08 0.09
C GLN A 190 -1.13 2.90 -0.82
N GLN A 191 -1.16 3.43 -2.05
CA GLN A 191 -0.01 3.41 -2.96
C GLN A 191 1.17 4.21 -2.40
N VAL A 192 0.92 5.41 -1.85
CA VAL A 192 1.96 6.22 -1.19
C VAL A 192 2.57 5.49 0.00
N GLU A 193 1.74 4.89 0.85
CA GLU A 193 2.19 4.11 2.02
C GLU A 193 3.00 2.88 1.60
N GLN A 194 2.62 2.22 0.51
CA GLN A 194 3.37 1.11 -0.08
C GLN A 194 4.77 1.56 -0.52
N VAL A 195 4.86 2.63 -1.31
CA VAL A 195 6.16 3.17 -1.77
C VAL A 195 7.04 3.56 -0.59
N LEU A 196 6.48 4.22 0.43
CA LEU A 196 7.23 4.57 1.65
C LEU A 196 7.73 3.32 2.40
N THR A 197 6.91 2.28 2.48
CA THR A 197 7.25 1.01 3.09
C THR A 197 8.37 0.30 2.31
N GLU A 198 8.32 0.32 0.98
CA GLU A 198 9.39 -0.24 0.14
C GLU A 198 10.71 0.50 0.32
N HIS A 199 10.69 1.83 0.44
CA HIS A 199 11.89 2.60 0.83
C HIS A 199 12.50 2.12 2.14
N ARG A 200 11.68 1.86 3.17
CA ARG A 200 12.13 1.39 4.48
C ARG A 200 12.71 -0.02 4.42
N ILE A 201 11.98 -0.94 3.80
CA ILE A 201 12.38 -2.35 3.66
C ILE A 201 13.72 -2.46 2.95
N ASN A 202 13.92 -1.69 1.89
CA ASN A 202 15.11 -1.73 1.05
C ASN A 202 16.27 -0.85 1.54
N GLN A 203 16.17 -0.29 2.76
CA GLN A 203 17.17 0.58 3.37
C GLN A 203 17.47 1.85 2.52
N LEU A 204 16.45 2.34 1.81
CA LEU A 204 16.50 3.55 0.98
C LEU A 204 15.86 4.76 1.66
N ALA A 205 15.18 4.56 2.79
CA ALA A 205 14.52 5.61 3.54
C ALA A 205 15.56 6.55 4.15
N SER A 206 15.55 7.81 3.68
CA SER A 206 16.26 8.92 4.32
C SER A 206 15.27 9.79 5.09
N GLN A 207 15.77 10.64 5.98
CA GLN A 207 14.93 11.64 6.66
C GLN A 207 14.11 12.47 5.64
N THR A 208 14.71 12.87 4.53
CA THR A 208 14.04 13.61 3.46
C THR A 208 12.89 12.81 2.82
N VAL A 209 13.04 11.50 2.61
CA VAL A 209 11.98 10.63 2.10
C VAL A 209 10.82 10.52 3.10
N GLU A 210 11.13 10.34 4.39
CA GLU A 210 10.12 10.26 5.46
C GLU A 210 9.35 11.59 5.63
N GLU A 211 10.04 12.72 5.61
CA GLU A 211 9.40 14.04 5.68
C GLU A 211 8.51 14.28 4.47
N ARG A 212 8.97 13.94 3.28
CA ARG A 212 8.25 14.16 2.04
C ARG A 212 7.05 13.22 1.87
N LEU A 213 7.29 11.92 1.80
CA LEU A 213 6.23 10.93 1.55
C LEU A 213 5.35 10.72 2.78
N GLY A 214 5.94 10.66 3.97
CA GLY A 214 5.22 10.46 5.21
C GLY A 214 4.43 11.71 5.61
N GLN A 215 5.14 12.76 6.04
CA GLN A 215 4.51 13.95 6.60
C GLN A 215 3.88 14.84 5.53
N GLY A 216 4.53 14.95 4.35
CA GLY A 216 4.08 15.85 3.28
C GLY A 216 2.93 15.30 2.45
N ILE A 217 2.75 13.97 2.35
CA ILE A 217 1.77 13.34 1.46
C ILE A 217 0.89 12.33 2.21
N ALA A 218 1.45 11.27 2.81
CA ALA A 218 0.66 10.19 3.41
C ALA A 218 -0.23 10.65 4.58
N GLU A 219 0.32 11.43 5.51
CA GLU A 219 -0.46 11.97 6.63
C GLU A 219 -1.61 12.90 6.18
N PRO A 220 -1.38 13.89 5.27
CA PRO A 220 -2.48 14.70 4.74
C PRO A 220 -3.54 13.87 3.99
N LEU A 221 -3.15 12.88 3.18
CA LEU A 221 -4.08 11.94 2.55
C LEU A 221 -4.86 11.13 3.58
N GLY A 222 -4.21 10.72 4.66
CA GLY A 222 -4.86 10.06 5.80
C GLY A 222 -5.96 10.92 6.42
N ARG A 223 -5.71 12.21 6.67
CA ARG A 223 -6.73 13.16 7.17
C ARG A 223 -7.87 13.35 6.18
N LEU A 224 -7.56 13.51 4.88
CA LEU A 224 -8.58 13.62 3.84
C LEU A 224 -9.52 12.41 3.82
N THR A 225 -8.97 11.19 3.86
CA THR A 225 -9.76 9.95 3.72
C THR A 225 -10.55 9.57 4.97
N THR A 226 -10.03 9.89 6.17
CA THR A 226 -10.67 9.50 7.43
C THR A 226 -11.64 10.55 7.98
N ARG A 227 -11.51 11.82 7.58
CA ARG A 227 -12.30 12.93 8.10
C ARG A 227 -12.93 13.77 7.02
N ASP A 228 -12.12 14.45 6.20
CA ASP A 228 -12.61 15.60 5.41
C ASP A 228 -13.54 15.16 4.25
N LEU A 229 -13.20 14.08 3.54
CA LEU A 229 -14.05 13.52 2.47
C LEU A 229 -15.35 12.89 2.98
N PRO A 230 -15.34 12.09 4.07
CA PRO A 230 -16.57 11.62 4.71
C PRO A 230 -17.47 12.76 5.21
N GLU A 231 -16.89 13.79 5.85
CA GLU A 231 -17.64 14.96 6.31
C GLU A 231 -18.29 15.72 5.15
N ALA A 232 -17.58 15.88 4.02
CA ALA A 232 -18.12 16.50 2.82
C ALA A 232 -19.28 15.68 2.21
N ALA A 233 -19.18 14.35 2.19
CA ALA A 233 -20.27 13.48 1.74
C ALA A 233 -21.50 13.57 2.67
N ASP A 234 -21.27 13.61 3.98
CA ASP A 234 -22.34 13.76 4.97
C ASP A 234 -23.02 15.14 4.91
N ALA A 235 -22.28 16.20 4.56
CA ALA A 235 -22.87 17.51 4.34
C ALA A 235 -23.82 17.51 3.14
N ILE A 236 -23.40 16.90 2.01
CA ILE A 236 -24.25 16.74 0.84
C ILE A 236 -25.51 15.91 1.20
N ARG A 237 -25.36 14.85 1.98
CA ARG A 237 -26.48 14.03 2.43
C ARG A 237 -27.45 14.82 3.33
N ARG A 238 -26.95 15.61 4.29
CA ARG A 238 -27.81 16.46 5.12
C ARG A 238 -28.60 17.43 4.27
N TRP A 239 -27.98 18.04 3.27
CA TRP A 239 -28.66 18.93 2.34
C TRP A 239 -29.77 18.24 1.53
N SER A 240 -29.58 16.96 1.16
CA SER A 240 -30.64 16.21 0.47
C SER A 240 -31.90 15.97 1.31
N HIS A 241 -31.78 15.98 2.64
CA HIS A 241 -32.92 15.82 3.57
C HIS A 241 -33.59 17.13 3.99
N ASP A 242 -32.87 18.24 3.85
CA ASP A 242 -33.35 19.58 4.18
C ASP A 242 -32.83 20.57 3.12
N PRO A 243 -33.46 20.58 1.91
CA PRO A 243 -33.01 21.41 0.79
C PRO A 243 -33.10 22.91 1.06
N ASP A 244 -34.11 23.34 1.85
CA ASP A 244 -34.39 24.75 2.17
C ASP A 244 -33.69 25.23 3.46
N GLY A 245 -33.02 24.34 4.17
CA GLY A 245 -32.32 24.63 5.41
C GLY A 245 -30.90 25.18 5.22
N GLU A 246 -30.26 25.53 6.35
CA GLU A 246 -28.89 26.05 6.36
C GLU A 246 -27.84 25.05 5.83
N ALA A 247 -28.19 23.76 5.66
CA ALA A 247 -27.27 22.72 5.23
C ALA A 247 -26.64 23.03 3.85
N GLY A 248 -27.42 23.61 2.92
CA GLY A 248 -26.93 24.04 1.60
C GLY A 248 -25.82 25.09 1.65
N THR A 249 -25.88 26.00 2.64
CA THR A 249 -24.91 27.09 2.78
C THR A 249 -23.51 26.61 3.21
N THR A 250 -23.40 25.44 3.82
CA THR A 250 -22.14 24.85 4.31
C THR A 250 -21.45 23.98 3.29
N VAL A 251 -22.16 23.50 2.25
CA VAL A 251 -21.63 22.55 1.26
C VAL A 251 -20.50 23.15 0.44
N ASP A 252 -20.69 24.35 -0.15
CA ASP A 252 -19.67 24.96 -1.00
C ASP A 252 -18.38 25.34 -0.24
N PRO A 253 -18.44 26.00 0.94
CA PRO A 253 -17.23 26.27 1.72
C PRO A 253 -16.42 24.99 2.06
N GLN A 254 -17.10 23.89 2.37
CA GLN A 254 -16.43 22.61 2.62
C GLN A 254 -15.75 22.07 1.35
N GLN A 255 -16.39 22.17 0.19
CA GLN A 255 -15.80 21.77 -1.09
C GLN A 255 -14.59 22.62 -1.45
N VAL A 256 -14.62 23.93 -1.18
CA VAL A 256 -13.46 24.84 -1.36
C VAL A 256 -12.29 24.43 -0.47
N ALA A 257 -12.55 24.19 0.81
CA ALA A 257 -11.52 23.77 1.76
C ALA A 257 -10.89 22.43 1.35
N LEU A 258 -11.72 21.48 0.95
CA LEU A 258 -11.29 20.16 0.47
C LEU A 258 -10.39 20.27 -0.76
N LEU A 259 -10.81 21.02 -1.78
CA LEU A 259 -10.01 21.25 -2.98
C LEU A 259 -8.70 21.98 -2.68
N SER A 260 -8.70 22.93 -1.75
CA SER A 260 -7.46 23.60 -1.31
C SER A 260 -6.47 22.61 -0.69
N GLN A 261 -6.94 21.71 0.16
CA GLN A 261 -6.11 20.66 0.77
C GLN A 261 -5.57 19.67 -0.29
N MET A 262 -6.44 19.21 -1.20
CA MET A 262 -6.02 18.31 -2.28
C MET A 262 -4.93 18.96 -3.17
N ARG A 263 -5.11 20.23 -3.54
CA ARG A 263 -4.11 20.96 -4.32
C ARG A 263 -2.79 21.17 -3.56
N ALA A 264 -2.84 21.39 -2.24
CA ALA A 264 -1.63 21.49 -1.41
C ALA A 264 -0.86 20.16 -1.37
N ILE A 265 -1.55 19.02 -1.28
CA ILE A 265 -0.90 17.70 -1.37
C ILE A 265 -0.29 17.49 -2.75
N LEU A 266 -1.00 17.83 -3.83
CA LEU A 266 -0.47 17.73 -5.19
C LEU A 266 0.78 18.61 -5.37
N ALA A 267 0.79 19.82 -4.82
CA ALA A 267 1.97 20.70 -4.87
C ALA A 267 3.19 20.05 -4.20
N ASN A 268 3.01 19.33 -3.08
CA ASN A 268 4.08 18.58 -2.44
C ASN A 268 4.58 17.42 -3.32
N MET A 269 3.69 16.74 -4.05
CA MET A 269 4.06 15.69 -5.00
C MET A 269 4.91 16.26 -6.15
N LEU A 270 4.48 17.38 -6.75
CA LEU A 270 5.15 18.04 -7.90
C LEU A 270 6.52 18.66 -7.54
N GLN A 271 6.64 19.23 -6.35
CA GLN A 271 7.86 19.91 -5.93
C GLN A 271 9.09 19.00 -5.93
N TRP A 272 8.86 17.71 -5.67
CA TRP A 272 9.92 16.72 -5.65
C TRP A 272 10.33 16.20 -7.04
N GLU A 273 9.40 16.10 -7.97
CA GLU A 273 9.68 15.65 -9.35
C GLU A 273 10.74 16.54 -9.99
N GLY A 274 10.59 17.87 -9.88
CA GLY A 274 11.60 18.84 -10.33
C GLY A 274 12.96 18.68 -9.63
N TYR A 275 12.99 18.33 -8.35
CA TYR A 275 14.24 18.09 -7.64
C TYR A 275 14.92 16.79 -8.10
N GLN A 276 14.20 15.71 -8.30
CA GLN A 276 14.75 14.44 -8.81
C GLN A 276 15.29 14.58 -10.24
N GLU A 277 14.57 15.30 -11.08
CA GLU A 277 15.01 15.58 -12.46
C GLU A 277 16.34 16.38 -12.46
N ALA A 278 16.45 17.38 -11.61
CA ALA A 278 17.69 18.15 -11.44
C ALA A 278 18.84 17.28 -10.90
N VAL A 279 18.60 16.41 -9.93
CA VAL A 279 19.61 15.48 -9.38
C VAL A 279 20.05 14.46 -10.43
N ASN A 280 19.15 13.93 -11.23
CA ASN A 280 19.46 12.99 -12.30
C ASN A 280 20.30 13.66 -13.41
N MET A 281 19.94 14.89 -13.82
CA MET A 281 20.76 15.67 -14.75
C MET A 281 22.17 15.91 -14.22
N LEU A 282 22.31 16.25 -12.93
CA LEU A 282 23.64 16.45 -12.32
C LEU A 282 24.46 15.14 -12.30
N ARG A 283 23.84 14.01 -12.03
CA ARG A 283 24.51 12.70 -12.08
C ARG A 283 24.98 12.34 -13.50
N ASP A 284 24.14 12.60 -14.50
CA ASP A 284 24.51 12.37 -15.90
C ASP A 284 25.66 13.26 -16.35
N ILE A 285 25.66 14.53 -15.94
CA ILE A 285 26.79 15.46 -16.19
C ILE A 285 28.08 14.95 -15.54
N LEU A 286 28.02 14.51 -14.26
CA LEU A 286 29.18 13.99 -13.56
C LEU A 286 29.70 12.70 -14.20
N ARG A 287 28.81 11.82 -14.69
CA ARG A 287 29.21 10.61 -15.42
C ARG A 287 29.92 10.95 -16.72
N LEU A 288 29.37 11.87 -17.51
CA LEU A 288 30.00 12.33 -18.74
C LEU A 288 31.35 13.02 -18.52
N GLN A 289 31.53 13.72 -17.39
CA GLN A 289 32.82 14.32 -17.03
C GLN A 289 33.86 13.29 -16.61
N ASN A 290 33.46 12.15 -16.05
CA ASN A 290 34.38 11.08 -15.65
C ASN A 290 34.74 10.14 -16.81
N GLU A 291 34.02 10.20 -17.93
CA GLU A 291 34.29 9.43 -19.15
C GLU A 291 35.23 10.21 -20.14
N LEU A 292 35.53 11.48 -19.85
CA LEU A 292 36.47 12.32 -20.57
C LEU A 292 37.86 12.33 -19.89
#